data_a6204221fac3f1691134dd7130504460
#
_entry.id   a6204221fac3f1691134dd7130504460
#
_cell.length_a   1.000
_cell.length_b   1.000
_cell.length_c   1.000
_cell.angle_alpha   90.00
_cell.angle_beta   90.00
_cell.angle_gamma   90.00
#
_symmetry.space_group_name_H-M   'P 1'
#
loop_
_entity.id
_entity.type
_entity.pdbx_description
1 polymer ?
#
loop_
_entity_poly.entity_id
_entity_poly.type
_entity_poly.pdbx_seq_one_letter_code
_entity_poly.pdbx_strand_id
1 'polypeptide(L)'
;VVNACLTAKAAFPGVSIDVVLGGYHLAGGPIEPRIPETVAGLLELVDPRVVAPGHCTGWRAKVALADAFAPGGYGPSVVGTRYVLRSDE
;
A
#
# COMPACT_ATOMS: atom_id res chain seq x y z
N VAL A 1 -7.01 -4.57 -0.40
CA VAL A 1 -6.15 -3.67 -1.19
C VAL A 1 -5.43 -4.41 -2.32
N VAL A 2 -4.94 -5.62 -2.07
CA VAL A 2 -4.22 -6.39 -3.10
C VAL A 2 -5.12 -6.68 -4.31
N ASN A 3 -6.34 -7.11 -4.10
CA ASN A 3 -7.27 -7.41 -5.19
C ASN A 3 -7.56 -6.19 -6.06
N ALA A 4 -7.74 -5.02 -5.46
CA ALA A 4 -7.94 -3.78 -6.20
C ALA A 4 -6.73 -3.44 -7.07
N CYS A 5 -5.53 -3.62 -6.53
CA CYS A 5 -4.29 -3.39 -7.27
C CYS A 5 -4.12 -4.38 -8.42
N LEU A 6 -4.42 -5.66 -8.20
CA LEU A 6 -4.32 -6.67 -9.25
C LEU A 6 -5.35 -6.41 -10.36
N THR A 7 -6.54 -5.94 -10.01
CA THR A 7 -7.55 -5.54 -10.99
C THR A 7 -7.05 -4.38 -11.85
N ALA A 8 -6.42 -3.40 -11.21
CA ALA A 8 -5.84 -2.26 -11.93
C ALA A 8 -4.71 -2.71 -12.87
N LYS A 9 -3.84 -3.62 -12.42
CA LYS A 9 -2.76 -4.16 -13.28
C LYS A 9 -3.31 -4.93 -14.47
N ALA A 10 -4.39 -5.68 -14.29
CA ALA A 10 -5.03 -6.41 -15.37
C ALA A 10 -5.67 -5.46 -16.40
N ALA A 11 -6.23 -4.33 -15.93
CA ALA A 11 -6.84 -3.33 -16.81
C ALA A 11 -5.79 -2.54 -17.62
N PHE A 12 -4.58 -2.40 -17.08
CA PHE A 12 -3.50 -1.64 -17.72
C PHE A 12 -2.22 -2.47 -17.78
N PRO A 13 -2.21 -3.53 -18.61
CA PRO A 13 -1.03 -4.41 -18.71
C PRO A 13 0.18 -3.62 -19.20
N GLY A 14 1.34 -3.91 -18.60
CA GLY A 14 2.58 -3.22 -18.92
C GLY A 14 2.81 -1.92 -18.16
N VAL A 15 1.83 -1.47 -17.38
CA VAL A 15 1.96 -0.29 -16.53
C VAL A 15 2.21 -0.74 -15.09
N SER A 16 3.28 -0.26 -14.46
CA SER A 16 3.55 -0.56 -13.06
C SER A 16 2.77 0.37 -12.13
N ILE A 17 2.44 -0.15 -10.95
CA ILE A 17 1.81 0.66 -9.90
C ILE A 17 2.93 1.31 -9.11
N ASP A 18 2.92 2.65 -9.07
CA ASP A 18 3.96 3.41 -8.41
C ASP A 18 3.64 3.64 -6.93
N VAL A 19 2.43 4.08 -6.63
CA VAL A 19 2.00 4.43 -5.27
C VAL A 19 0.65 3.78 -4.96
N VAL A 20 0.54 3.20 -3.77
CA VAL A 20 -0.74 2.71 -3.22
C VAL A 20 -1.08 3.58 -2.01
N LEU A 21 -2.04 4.47 -2.16
CA LEU A 21 -2.39 5.48 -1.16
C LEU A 21 -3.85 5.31 -0.74
N GLY A 22 -4.13 5.47 0.54
CA GLY A 22 -5.49 5.47 1.07
C GLY A 22 -5.66 4.52 2.24
N GLY A 23 -6.92 4.18 2.57
CA GLY A 23 -7.24 3.22 3.61
C GLY A 23 -7.11 1.79 3.11
N TYR A 24 -6.40 0.95 3.85
CA TYR A 24 -6.16 -0.44 3.45
C TYR A 24 -7.13 -1.42 4.10
N HIS A 25 -7.97 -0.94 5.00
CA HIS A 25 -9.03 -1.74 5.63
C HIS A 25 -8.48 -2.93 6.43
N LEU A 26 -7.41 -2.71 7.19
CA LEU A 26 -6.72 -3.77 7.94
C LEU A 26 -6.84 -3.61 9.45
N ALA A 27 -7.69 -2.70 9.92
CA ALA A 27 -7.91 -2.48 11.34
C ALA A 27 -8.96 -3.46 11.88
N GLY A 28 -8.81 -3.86 13.14
CA GLY A 28 -9.76 -4.70 13.85
C GLY A 28 -9.31 -6.14 13.95
N GLY A 29 -9.62 -6.77 15.09
CA GLY A 29 -9.18 -8.12 15.42
C GLY A 29 -9.48 -9.18 14.37
N PRO A 30 -10.69 -9.23 13.76
CA PRO A 30 -11.01 -10.23 12.75
C PRO A 30 -10.21 -10.08 11.45
N ILE A 31 -9.69 -8.89 11.16
CA ILE A 31 -8.98 -8.60 9.91
C ILE A 31 -7.46 -8.61 10.09
N GLU A 32 -6.97 -8.33 11.29
CA GLU A 32 -5.53 -8.27 11.56
C GLU A 32 -4.76 -9.53 11.16
N PRO A 33 -5.29 -10.76 11.27
CA PRO A 33 -4.58 -11.94 10.80
C PRO A 33 -4.26 -11.93 9.31
N ARG A 34 -4.91 -11.08 8.53
CA ARG A 34 -4.63 -10.92 7.10
C ARG A 34 -3.47 -9.99 6.79
N ILE A 35 -2.92 -9.32 7.80
CA ILE A 35 -1.82 -8.37 7.58
C ILE A 35 -0.62 -9.01 6.90
N PRO A 36 -0.10 -10.17 7.34
CA PRO A 36 1.06 -10.78 6.67
C PRO A 36 0.79 -11.13 5.21
N GLU A 37 -0.38 -11.66 4.88
CA GLU A 37 -0.77 -11.97 3.51
C GLU A 37 -0.82 -10.73 2.64
N THR A 38 -1.41 -9.65 3.18
CA THR A 38 -1.55 -8.40 2.45
C THR A 38 -0.18 -7.78 2.17
N VAL A 39 0.71 -7.77 3.15
CA VAL A 39 2.06 -7.24 2.99
C VAL A 39 2.82 -8.06 1.95
N ALA A 40 2.77 -9.40 2.03
CA ALA A 40 3.42 -10.26 1.06
C ALA A 40 2.85 -10.05 -0.34
N GLY A 41 1.53 -9.91 -0.49
CA GLY A 41 0.89 -9.65 -1.77
C GLY A 41 1.30 -8.31 -2.36
N LEU A 42 1.42 -7.29 -1.54
CA LEU A 42 1.90 -5.97 -1.99
C LEU A 42 3.35 -6.03 -2.46
N LEU A 43 4.21 -6.75 -1.73
CA LEU A 43 5.62 -6.89 -2.10
C LEU A 43 5.81 -7.69 -3.39
N GLU A 44 5.14 -8.83 -3.52
CA GLU A 44 5.41 -9.81 -4.57
C GLU A 44 4.55 -9.64 -5.81
N LEU A 45 3.28 -9.31 -5.65
CA LEU A 45 2.32 -9.28 -6.75
C LEU A 45 2.08 -7.88 -7.30
N VAL A 46 2.08 -6.88 -6.46
CA VAL A 46 1.82 -5.49 -6.83
C VAL A 46 3.12 -4.73 -7.05
N ASP A 47 4.06 -4.90 -6.13
CA ASP A 47 5.38 -4.27 -6.16
C ASP A 47 5.32 -2.74 -6.39
N PRO A 48 4.56 -1.99 -5.57
CA PRO A 48 4.55 -0.55 -5.71
C PRO A 48 5.85 0.04 -5.18
N ARG A 49 6.23 1.20 -5.69
CA ARG A 49 7.41 1.90 -5.19
C ARG A 49 7.15 2.47 -3.80
N VAL A 50 5.95 2.96 -3.53
CA VAL A 50 5.58 3.57 -2.26
C VAL A 50 4.21 3.09 -1.81
N VAL A 51 4.08 2.75 -0.53
CA VAL A 51 2.79 2.52 0.12
C VAL A 51 2.53 3.66 1.10
N ALA A 52 1.33 4.21 1.07
CA ALA A 52 0.93 5.33 1.91
C ALA A 52 -0.41 5.02 2.58
N PRO A 53 -0.42 4.14 3.62
CA PRO A 53 -1.66 3.73 4.27
C PRO A 53 -2.25 4.85 5.13
N GLY A 54 -3.55 5.02 5.04
CA GLY A 54 -4.27 6.05 5.77
C GLY A 54 -5.33 5.50 6.71
N HIS A 55 -6.45 6.19 6.77
CA HIS A 55 -7.59 5.83 7.61
C HIS A 55 -8.01 4.37 7.39
N CYS A 56 -8.47 3.69 8.43
CA CYS A 56 -8.88 2.29 8.48
C CYS A 56 -7.77 1.24 8.17
N THR A 57 -6.53 1.63 8.05
CA THR A 57 -5.44 0.66 7.94
C THR A 57 -5.09 0.05 9.31
N GLY A 58 -5.12 0.84 10.36
CA GLY A 58 -4.76 0.41 11.71
C GLY A 58 -3.25 0.46 11.96
N TRP A 59 -2.87 0.63 13.23
CA TRP A 59 -1.47 0.85 13.57
C TRP A 59 -0.59 -0.39 13.37
N ARG A 60 -1.15 -1.59 13.58
CA ARG A 60 -0.37 -2.84 13.39
C ARG A 60 -0.03 -3.07 11.94
N ALA A 61 -1.00 -2.82 11.05
CA ALA A 61 -0.75 -2.90 9.62
C ALA A 61 0.25 -1.85 9.17
N LYS A 62 0.15 -0.63 9.70
CA LYS A 62 1.11 0.44 9.37
C LYS A 62 2.52 0.06 9.78
N VAL A 63 2.72 -0.55 10.95
CA VAL A 63 4.03 -1.03 11.39
C VAL A 63 4.55 -2.10 10.45
N ALA A 64 3.72 -3.08 10.09
CA ALA A 64 4.12 -4.15 9.19
C ALA A 64 4.49 -3.63 7.80
N LEU A 65 3.74 -2.66 7.29
CA LEU A 65 4.04 -2.03 6.00
C LEU A 65 5.31 -1.19 6.07
N ALA A 66 5.53 -0.46 7.16
CA ALA A 66 6.75 0.30 7.33
C ALA A 66 7.97 -0.61 7.37
N ASP A 67 7.90 -1.73 8.09
CA ASP A 67 9.00 -2.70 8.15
C ASP A 67 9.31 -3.29 6.77
N ALA A 68 8.29 -3.55 5.97
CA ALA A 68 8.46 -4.17 4.65
C ALA A 68 8.94 -3.19 3.59
N PHE A 69 8.51 -1.93 3.63
CA PHE A 69 8.76 -0.95 2.56
C PHE A 69 9.70 0.19 2.93
N ALA A 70 9.96 0.41 4.23
CA ALA A 70 10.86 1.48 4.65
C ALA A 70 12.32 1.18 4.24
N PRO A 71 13.18 2.20 4.10
CA PRO A 71 12.89 3.61 4.38
C PRO A 71 12.23 4.37 3.24
N GLY A 72 12.45 4.00 2.00
CA GLY A 72 12.02 4.79 0.86
C GLY A 72 10.62 4.49 0.33
N GLY A 73 10.07 3.33 0.65
CA GLY A 73 8.81 2.86 0.10
C GLY A 73 7.58 3.03 0.99
N TYR A 74 7.72 3.68 2.14
CA TYR A 74 6.62 3.89 3.06
C TYR A 74 6.43 5.38 3.35
N GLY A 75 5.18 5.84 3.29
CA GLY A 75 4.82 7.20 3.69
C GLY A 75 3.45 7.21 4.36
N PRO A 76 3.25 8.04 5.40
CA PRO A 76 1.94 8.13 6.04
C PRO A 76 0.94 8.88 5.15
N SER A 77 -0.31 8.46 5.18
CA SER A 77 -1.40 9.19 4.54
C SER A 77 -2.26 9.81 5.65
N VAL A 78 -1.90 11.02 6.07
CA VAL A 78 -2.58 11.76 7.13
C VAL A 78 -2.97 13.14 6.64
N VAL A 79 -3.91 13.78 7.35
CA VAL A 79 -4.36 15.12 7.01
C VAL A 79 -3.17 16.09 7.01
N GLY A 80 -3.03 16.86 5.94
CA GLY A 80 -1.94 17.81 5.77
C GLY A 80 -0.72 17.26 5.05
N THR A 81 -0.63 15.94 4.85
CA THR A 81 0.45 15.36 4.07
C THR A 81 0.23 15.62 2.59
N ARG A 82 1.30 16.02 1.92
CA ARG A 82 1.28 16.29 0.48
C ARG A 82 2.26 15.36 -0.24
N TYR A 83 1.78 14.71 -1.29
CA TYR A 83 2.60 13.89 -2.16
C TYR A 83 2.68 14.53 -3.54
N VAL A 84 3.88 14.54 -4.11
CA VAL A 84 4.09 15.06 -5.47
C VAL A 84 4.48 13.88 -6.36
N LEU A 85 3.66 13.63 -7.37
CA LEU A 85 3.88 12.56 -8.34
C LEU A 85 4.32 13.18 -9.66
N ARG A 86 5.38 12.62 -10.25
CA ARG A 86 5.93 13.12 -11.50
C ARG A 86 6.16 11.98 -12.47
N SER A 87 6.01 12.30 -13.75
CA SER A 87 6.42 11.40 -14.81
C SER A 87 7.94 11.36 -14.90
N ASP A 88 8.49 10.19 -15.23
CA ASP A 88 9.93 10.00 -15.40
C ASP A 88 10.42 10.31 -16.81
N GLU A 89 9.59 10.91 -17.63
CA GLU A 89 9.93 11.25 -19.00
C GLU A 89 10.98 12.36 -19.12
#